data_8a3a293798000c997d4fd8d91cb3440e
#
_entry.id   8a3a293798000c997d4fd8d91cb3440e
#
_cell.length_a   1.000
_cell.length_b   1.000
_cell.length_c   1.000
_cell.angle_alpha   90.00
_cell.angle_beta   90.00
_cell.angle_gamma   90.00
#
_symmetry.space_group_name_H-M   'P 1'
#
loop_
_entity.id
_entity.type
_entity.pdbx_description
1 polymer ?
#
loop_
_entity_poly.entity_id
_entity_poly.type
_entity_poly.pdbx_seq_one_letter_code
_entity_poly.pdbx_strand_id
1 'polypeptide(L)'
;MSLLDERGCLTETAVRESYRYGTYAHAAVEILLKGPEQRLPEGIHFFDKDGHKREEVRLRWWDQEATTFRKAALGLDGREDELPNSNLPRDFRYRESTPVFFGHYWLNGSPGITASNAACLDFSVAKEGYLTAYRWSGESELTEDSLVYVPA
;
A
#
# COMPACT_ATOMS: atom_id res chain seq x y z
N MET A 1 -15.98 8.98 -17.94
CA MET A 1 -15.38 7.93 -18.81
C MET A 1 -15.10 6.73 -17.93
N SER A 2 -15.59 5.53 -18.29
CA SER A 2 -15.30 4.32 -17.54
C SER A 2 -13.84 3.88 -17.77
N LEU A 3 -13.12 3.54 -16.72
CA LEU A 3 -11.78 2.94 -16.84
C LEU A 3 -11.86 1.48 -17.30
N LEU A 4 -12.96 0.78 -16.97
CA LEU A 4 -13.15 -0.63 -17.23
C LEU A 4 -14.18 -0.86 -18.34
N ASP A 5 -13.98 -1.92 -19.12
CA ASP A 5 -14.93 -2.48 -20.06
C ASP A 5 -15.97 -3.37 -19.34
N GLU A 6 -16.91 -3.98 -20.10
CA GLU A 6 -17.96 -4.84 -19.56
C GLU A 6 -17.41 -6.13 -18.92
N ARG A 7 -16.18 -6.50 -19.18
CA ARG A 7 -15.48 -7.66 -18.59
C ARG A 7 -14.63 -7.30 -17.37
N GLY A 8 -14.63 -6.02 -16.94
CA GLY A 8 -13.83 -5.53 -15.84
C GLY A 8 -12.34 -5.32 -16.20
N CYS A 9 -11.98 -5.32 -17.47
CA CYS A 9 -10.63 -5.03 -17.94
C CYS A 9 -10.46 -3.55 -18.24
N LEU A 10 -9.23 -3.01 -18.06
CA LEU A 10 -8.93 -1.65 -18.47
C LEU A 10 -9.18 -1.47 -19.97
N THR A 11 -9.91 -0.42 -20.33
CA THR A 11 -10.08 -0.04 -21.73
C THR A 11 -8.75 0.42 -22.33
N GLU A 12 -8.58 0.31 -23.66
CA GLU A 12 -7.36 0.80 -24.34
C GLU A 12 -7.10 2.28 -24.02
N THR A 13 -8.16 3.08 -23.98
CA THR A 13 -8.04 4.50 -23.62
C THR A 13 -7.57 4.68 -22.18
N ALA A 14 -8.11 3.90 -21.23
CA ALA A 14 -7.67 3.95 -19.83
C ALA A 14 -6.19 3.56 -19.68
N VAL A 15 -5.75 2.53 -20.43
CA VAL A 15 -4.32 2.15 -20.48
C VAL A 15 -3.47 3.31 -21.01
N ARG A 16 -3.84 3.95 -22.11
CA ARG A 16 -3.08 5.08 -22.65
C ARG A 16 -3.03 6.28 -21.70
N GLU A 17 -4.16 6.61 -21.07
CA GLU A 17 -4.26 7.70 -20.10
C GLU A 17 -3.51 7.41 -18.78
N SER A 18 -3.34 6.14 -18.40
CA SER A 18 -2.60 5.80 -17.19
C SER A 18 -1.10 6.17 -17.24
N TYR A 19 -0.55 6.34 -18.43
CA TYR A 19 0.82 6.85 -18.62
C TYR A 19 0.92 8.38 -18.59
N ARG A 20 -0.21 9.10 -18.52
CA ARG A 20 -0.21 10.56 -18.51
C ARG A 20 -0.39 11.07 -17.09
N TYR A 21 0.67 11.65 -16.54
CA TYR A 21 0.62 12.28 -15.23
C TYR A 21 -0.53 13.28 -15.09
N GLY A 22 -1.21 13.26 -13.94
CA GLY A 22 -2.33 14.17 -13.64
C GLY A 22 -3.69 13.73 -14.18
N THR A 23 -3.80 12.63 -14.92
CA THR A 23 -5.08 12.07 -15.33
C THR A 23 -5.69 11.20 -14.22
N TYR A 24 -7.02 11.04 -14.23
CA TYR A 24 -7.72 10.14 -13.32
C TYR A 24 -7.27 8.68 -13.48
N ALA A 25 -7.05 8.23 -14.72
CA ALA A 25 -6.56 6.88 -14.99
C ALA A 25 -5.16 6.65 -14.42
N HIS A 26 -4.26 7.63 -14.56
CA HIS A 26 -2.93 7.59 -13.94
C HIS A 26 -3.04 7.45 -12.42
N ALA A 27 -3.78 8.32 -11.76
CA ALA A 27 -3.95 8.28 -10.30
C ALA A 27 -4.56 6.95 -9.81
N ALA A 28 -5.58 6.42 -10.52
CA ALA A 28 -6.20 5.15 -10.17
C ALA A 28 -5.23 3.98 -10.30
N VAL A 29 -4.47 3.90 -11.39
CA VAL A 29 -3.49 2.83 -11.61
C VAL A 29 -2.33 2.91 -10.62
N GLU A 30 -1.81 4.11 -10.33
CA GLU A 30 -0.77 4.31 -9.32
C GLU A 30 -1.21 3.81 -7.93
N ILE A 31 -2.44 4.14 -7.51
CA ILE A 31 -2.99 3.67 -6.23
C ILE A 31 -3.11 2.14 -6.21
N LEU A 32 -3.60 1.53 -7.30
CA LEU A 32 -3.77 0.08 -7.38
C LEU A 32 -2.44 -0.68 -7.40
N LEU A 33 -1.41 -0.14 -8.05
CA LEU A 33 -0.11 -0.80 -8.19
C LEU A 33 0.85 -0.52 -7.04
N LYS A 34 0.78 0.68 -6.44
CA LYS A 34 1.76 1.14 -5.45
C LYS A 34 1.16 1.45 -4.09
N GLY A 35 -0.17 1.45 -3.99
CA GLY A 35 -0.90 1.87 -2.81
C GLY A 35 -1.10 3.39 -2.73
N PRO A 36 -2.00 3.85 -1.84
CA PRO A 36 -2.27 5.28 -1.69
C PRO A 36 -1.10 6.00 -1.02
N GLU A 37 -0.82 7.18 -1.53
CA GLU A 37 0.08 8.16 -0.94
C GLU A 37 -0.71 9.42 -0.54
N GLN A 38 -0.27 10.10 0.49
CA GLN A 38 -0.86 11.33 0.97
C GLN A 38 0.20 12.42 1.09
N ARG A 39 -0.10 13.56 0.47
CA ARG A 39 0.74 14.74 0.62
C ARG A 39 0.74 15.21 2.06
N LEU A 40 1.92 15.49 2.59
CA LEU A 40 2.12 16.03 3.92
C LEU A 40 1.63 17.49 4.00
N PRO A 41 1.25 17.99 5.17
CA PRO A 41 0.92 19.39 5.37
C PRO A 41 2.06 20.31 4.91
N GLU A 42 1.71 21.54 4.54
CA GLU A 42 2.68 22.53 4.07
C GLU A 42 3.83 22.71 5.06
N GLY A 43 5.05 22.71 4.54
CA GLY A 43 6.27 22.82 5.33
C GLY A 43 6.77 21.52 5.95
N ILE A 44 5.97 20.46 5.94
CA ILE A 44 6.36 19.14 6.47
C ILE A 44 6.95 18.29 5.33
N HIS A 45 8.08 17.69 5.59
CA HIS A 45 8.75 16.76 4.69
C HIS A 45 9.64 15.81 5.49
N PHE A 46 10.05 14.71 4.87
CA PHE A 46 11.10 13.84 5.40
C PHE A 46 12.10 13.49 4.29
N PHE A 47 13.22 12.90 4.69
CA PHE A 47 14.19 12.37 3.73
C PHE A 47 14.10 10.85 3.74
N ASP A 48 13.99 10.24 2.55
CA ASP A 48 14.05 8.79 2.44
C ASP A 48 15.49 8.27 2.72
N LYS A 49 15.65 6.95 2.72
CA LYS A 49 16.95 6.30 2.97
C LYS A 49 18.06 6.70 1.97
N ASP A 50 17.67 7.18 0.79
CA ASP A 50 18.58 7.60 -0.28
C ASP A 50 18.84 9.12 -0.22
N GLY A 51 18.30 9.82 0.80
CA GLY A 51 18.48 11.26 1.04
C GLY A 51 17.60 12.16 0.18
N HIS A 52 16.60 11.61 -0.52
CA HIS A 52 15.66 12.41 -1.30
C HIS A 52 14.58 13.01 -0.42
N LYS A 53 14.33 14.30 -0.60
CA LYS A 53 13.23 15.00 0.07
C LYS A 53 11.88 14.45 -0.42
N ARG A 54 11.03 14.05 0.52
CA ARG A 54 9.68 13.55 0.28
C ARG A 54 8.66 14.47 0.94
N GLU A 55 7.64 14.84 0.18
CA GLU A 55 6.49 15.64 0.61
C GLU A 55 5.19 14.83 0.59
N GLU A 56 5.30 13.56 0.23
CA GLU A 56 4.20 12.58 0.22
C GLU A 56 4.64 11.34 0.99
N VAL A 57 3.72 10.71 1.69
CA VAL A 57 3.97 9.51 2.49
C VAL A 57 3.02 8.41 2.07
N ARG A 58 3.55 7.19 1.98
CA ARG A 58 2.77 5.99 1.69
C ARG A 58 1.96 5.60 2.92
N LEU A 59 0.73 5.11 2.70
CA LEU A 59 -0.21 4.84 3.78
C LEU A 59 -0.42 3.34 4.02
N ARG A 60 -0.61 2.99 5.29
CA ARG A 60 -1.07 1.67 5.77
C ARG A 60 -2.58 1.57 5.62
N TRP A 61 -3.07 1.49 4.39
CA TRP A 61 -4.50 1.49 4.07
C TRP A 61 -5.27 0.27 4.60
N TRP A 62 -4.59 -0.78 4.97
CA TRP A 62 -5.16 -1.99 5.60
C TRP A 62 -5.37 -1.85 7.11
N ASP A 63 -4.74 -0.89 7.76
CA ASP A 63 -4.80 -0.68 9.20
C ASP A 63 -5.99 0.22 9.56
N GLN A 64 -6.95 -0.35 10.31
CA GLN A 64 -8.16 0.36 10.71
C GLN A 64 -7.90 1.51 11.70
N GLU A 65 -6.77 1.51 12.39
CA GLU A 65 -6.35 2.58 13.31
C GLU A 65 -5.54 3.70 12.62
N ALA A 66 -5.23 3.55 11.34
CA ALA A 66 -4.44 4.49 10.53
C ALA A 66 -5.23 5.76 10.17
N THR A 67 -5.65 6.55 11.17
CA THR A 67 -6.48 7.75 11.00
C THR A 67 -5.69 9.05 10.93
N THR A 68 -4.45 9.08 11.40
CA THR A 68 -3.59 10.27 11.41
C THR A 68 -2.35 10.06 10.54
N PHE A 69 -1.68 11.14 10.13
CA PHE A 69 -0.42 11.03 9.37
C PHE A 69 0.58 10.13 10.08
N ARG A 70 0.78 10.33 11.39
CA ARG A 70 1.72 9.54 12.19
C ARG A 70 1.39 8.05 12.22
N LYS A 71 0.11 7.69 12.40
CA LYS A 71 -0.32 6.29 12.47
C LYS A 71 -0.34 5.61 11.11
N ALA A 72 -0.68 6.37 10.06
CA ALA A 72 -0.86 5.81 8.72
C ALA A 72 0.43 5.73 7.91
N ALA A 73 1.42 6.55 8.24
CA ALA A 73 2.67 6.64 7.47
C ALA A 73 3.46 5.34 7.47
N LEU A 74 4.12 5.07 6.35
CA LEU A 74 5.01 3.93 6.15
C LEU A 74 6.29 4.37 5.43
N GLY A 75 7.41 3.71 5.77
CA GLY A 75 8.68 3.96 5.10
C GLY A 75 9.53 5.08 5.69
N LEU A 76 9.27 5.44 6.97
CA LEU A 76 10.07 6.43 7.70
C LEU A 76 11.14 5.78 8.62
N ASP A 77 11.25 4.45 8.62
CA ASP A 77 12.25 3.72 9.38
C ASP A 77 12.26 4.06 10.89
N GLY A 78 11.06 4.13 11.49
CA GLY A 78 10.87 4.44 12.91
C GLY A 78 10.80 5.93 13.24
N ARG A 79 10.77 6.81 12.23
CA ARG A 79 10.65 8.27 12.42
C ARG A 79 9.22 8.80 12.23
N GLU A 80 8.21 7.91 12.36
CA GLU A 80 6.80 8.29 12.22
C GLU A 80 6.39 9.38 13.21
N ASP A 81 7.07 9.46 14.36
CA ASP A 81 6.85 10.50 15.37
C ASP A 81 7.22 11.91 14.90
N GLU A 82 8.04 12.05 13.87
CA GLU A 82 8.34 13.34 13.24
C GLU A 82 7.12 13.91 12.47
N LEU A 83 6.16 13.05 12.12
CA LEU A 83 4.96 13.46 11.41
C LEU A 83 3.88 13.98 12.37
N PRO A 84 3.02 14.90 11.88
CA PRO A 84 1.94 15.44 12.69
C PRO A 84 0.92 14.36 13.08
N ASN A 85 0.39 14.44 14.29
CA ASN A 85 -0.68 13.58 14.77
C ASN A 85 -2.07 14.14 14.40
N SER A 86 -2.17 14.87 13.28
CA SER A 86 -3.42 15.35 12.72
C SER A 86 -4.06 14.31 11.83
N ASN A 87 -5.39 14.36 11.70
CA ASN A 87 -6.14 13.43 10.86
C ASN A 87 -5.73 13.54 9.39
N LEU A 88 -5.79 12.41 8.69
CA LEU A 88 -5.69 12.38 7.24
C LEU A 88 -6.86 13.15 6.61
N PRO A 89 -6.67 13.89 5.50
CA PRO A 89 -7.72 14.63 4.81
C PRO A 89 -8.74 13.71 4.12
N ARG A 90 -8.36 12.46 3.89
CA ARG A 90 -9.21 11.40 3.31
C ARG A 90 -9.06 10.13 4.11
N ASP A 91 -10.15 9.35 4.17
CA ASP A 91 -10.11 7.98 4.68
C ASP A 91 -9.68 7.05 3.54
N PHE A 92 -8.53 6.42 3.69
CA PHE A 92 -7.96 5.46 2.73
C PHE A 92 -8.07 4.01 3.20
N ARG A 93 -8.66 3.77 4.36
CA ARG A 93 -8.72 2.45 4.97
C ARG A 93 -9.62 1.52 4.16
N TYR A 94 -9.10 0.33 3.88
CA TYR A 94 -9.85 -0.71 3.19
C TYR A 94 -10.83 -1.38 4.17
N ARG A 95 -12.12 -1.33 3.87
CA ARG A 95 -13.19 -1.83 4.75
C ARG A 95 -14.04 -2.93 4.13
N GLU A 96 -13.72 -3.31 2.90
CA GLU A 96 -14.45 -4.36 2.22
C GLU A 96 -14.09 -5.74 2.82
N SER A 97 -15.01 -6.69 2.73
CA SER A 97 -14.79 -8.06 3.20
C SER A 97 -13.99 -8.92 2.21
N THR A 98 -13.80 -8.47 0.99
CA THR A 98 -13.05 -9.22 -0.03
C THR A 98 -11.57 -9.21 0.32
N PRO A 99 -10.92 -10.39 0.46
CA PRO A 99 -9.49 -10.43 0.74
C PRO A 99 -8.65 -9.80 -0.37
N VAL A 100 -7.62 -9.04 0.01
CA VAL A 100 -6.68 -8.40 -0.91
C VAL A 100 -5.26 -8.87 -0.62
N PHE A 101 -4.57 -9.35 -1.65
CA PHE A 101 -3.14 -9.66 -1.61
C PHE A 101 -2.39 -8.57 -2.36
N PHE A 102 -1.33 -8.03 -1.76
CA PHE A 102 -0.61 -6.90 -2.32
C PHE A 102 0.90 -6.99 -2.09
N GLY A 103 1.64 -6.18 -2.83
CA GLY A 103 3.11 -6.06 -2.72
C GLY A 103 3.55 -4.61 -2.86
N HIS A 104 4.81 -4.40 -3.26
CA HIS A 104 5.43 -3.09 -3.48
C HIS A 104 5.70 -2.27 -2.20
N TYR A 105 5.44 -2.83 -1.03
CA TYR A 105 5.63 -2.14 0.27
C TYR A 105 6.98 -2.41 0.92
N TRP A 106 7.69 -3.43 0.46
CA TRP A 106 9.03 -3.77 0.93
C TRP A 106 9.10 -3.88 2.46
N LEU A 107 8.11 -4.58 3.02
CA LEU A 107 8.06 -4.79 4.46
C LEU A 107 9.31 -5.51 4.95
N ASN A 108 9.69 -5.22 6.19
CA ASN A 108 10.84 -5.82 6.86
C ASN A 108 10.39 -6.71 8.03
N GLY A 109 11.30 -7.56 8.50
CA GLY A 109 11.02 -8.49 9.59
C GLY A 109 10.37 -9.79 9.12
N SER A 110 9.87 -10.58 10.07
CA SER A 110 9.20 -11.85 9.76
C SER A 110 7.87 -11.62 9.06
N PRO A 111 7.56 -12.38 7.99
CA PRO A 111 6.26 -12.32 7.35
C PRO A 111 5.11 -12.60 8.32
N GLY A 112 4.03 -11.86 8.18
CA GLY A 112 2.82 -11.96 8.97
C GLY A 112 1.61 -11.37 8.22
N ILE A 113 0.40 -11.66 8.69
CA ILE A 113 -0.84 -11.11 8.13
C ILE A 113 -0.96 -9.66 8.54
N THR A 114 -1.16 -8.77 7.56
CA THR A 114 -1.26 -7.32 7.80
C THR A 114 -2.63 -6.89 8.34
N ALA A 115 -3.70 -7.58 7.93
CA ALA A 115 -5.07 -7.43 8.44
C ALA A 115 -5.88 -8.69 8.10
N SER A 116 -7.01 -8.91 8.77
CA SER A 116 -7.87 -10.07 8.52
C SER A 116 -8.37 -10.18 7.08
N ASN A 117 -8.41 -9.10 6.33
CA ASN A 117 -8.85 -9.00 4.94
C ASN A 117 -7.78 -8.47 3.98
N ALA A 118 -6.52 -8.32 4.43
CA ALA A 118 -5.43 -7.84 3.57
C ALA A 118 -4.09 -8.45 3.98
N ALA A 119 -3.34 -9.01 3.03
CA ALA A 119 -2.02 -9.56 3.28
C ALA A 119 -0.98 -9.00 2.30
N CYS A 120 0.06 -8.36 2.85
CA CYS A 120 1.24 -8.04 2.08
C CYS A 120 2.07 -9.30 1.85
N LEU A 121 2.48 -9.53 0.60
CA LEU A 121 3.34 -10.65 0.23
C LEU A 121 4.76 -10.19 -0.16
N ASP A 122 5.06 -8.90 -0.01
CA ASP A 122 6.36 -8.32 -0.31
C ASP A 122 7.14 -8.06 0.98
N PHE A 123 7.96 -9.02 1.35
CA PHE A 123 8.89 -8.96 2.48
C PHE A 123 10.34 -8.89 2.02
N SER A 124 10.58 -8.04 1.01
CA SER A 124 11.93 -7.61 0.59
C SER A 124 12.89 -8.75 0.22
N VAL A 125 12.40 -9.81 -0.44
CA VAL A 125 13.24 -10.97 -0.81
C VAL A 125 14.52 -10.58 -1.56
N ALA A 126 14.46 -9.56 -2.43
CA ALA A 126 15.62 -9.04 -3.15
C ALA A 126 16.64 -8.29 -2.26
N LYS A 127 16.35 -8.12 -0.98
CA LYS A 127 17.21 -7.48 0.05
C LYS A 127 17.39 -8.38 1.27
N GLU A 128 17.61 -9.67 1.03
CA GLU A 128 17.83 -10.67 2.07
C GLU A 128 16.63 -10.83 3.04
N GLY A 129 15.43 -10.52 2.58
CA GLY A 129 14.19 -10.74 3.32
C GLY A 129 13.61 -12.13 3.06
N TYR A 130 12.29 -12.19 2.77
CA TYR A 130 11.60 -13.47 2.60
C TYR A 130 10.82 -13.50 1.28
N LEU A 131 10.86 -14.63 0.57
CA LEU A 131 9.89 -14.97 -0.46
C LEU A 131 8.63 -15.48 0.26
N THR A 132 7.55 -14.73 0.13
CA THR A 132 6.30 -14.98 0.87
C THR A 132 5.16 -15.29 -0.09
N ALA A 133 4.32 -16.24 0.28
CA ALA A 133 3.11 -16.60 -0.43
C ALA A 133 1.98 -16.92 0.55
N TYR A 134 0.75 -16.83 0.08
CA TYR A 134 -0.43 -17.20 0.84
C TYR A 134 -1.21 -18.30 0.09
N ARG A 135 -1.59 -19.37 0.79
CA ARG A 135 -2.40 -20.46 0.25
C ARG A 135 -3.89 -20.16 0.49
N TRP A 136 -4.49 -19.45 -0.45
CA TRP A 136 -5.89 -19.06 -0.35
C TRP A 136 -6.82 -20.19 -0.83
N SER A 137 -7.84 -20.51 -0.05
CA SER A 137 -8.84 -21.57 -0.31
C SER A 137 -10.26 -21.03 -0.43
N GLY A 138 -10.43 -19.70 -0.47
CA GLY A 138 -11.75 -19.05 -0.57
C GLY A 138 -12.25 -18.46 0.75
N GLU A 139 -11.43 -18.48 1.81
CA GLU A 139 -11.75 -17.85 3.09
C GLU A 139 -11.86 -16.33 2.96
N SER A 140 -12.75 -15.73 3.77
CA SER A 140 -12.91 -14.27 3.88
C SER A 140 -12.01 -13.65 4.95
N GLU A 141 -11.52 -14.45 5.89
CA GLU A 141 -10.58 -14.02 6.93
C GLU A 141 -9.24 -14.73 6.73
N LEU A 142 -8.20 -13.94 6.51
CA LEU A 142 -6.85 -14.43 6.30
C LEU A 142 -6.19 -14.82 7.62
N THR A 143 -5.44 -15.94 7.62
CA THR A 143 -4.82 -16.50 8.81
C THR A 143 -3.34 -16.79 8.61
N GLU A 144 -2.56 -16.74 9.68
CA GLU A 144 -1.11 -17.05 9.68
C GLU A 144 -0.83 -18.48 9.21
N ASP A 145 -1.72 -19.44 9.48
CA ASP A 145 -1.54 -20.85 9.12
C ASP A 145 -1.48 -21.09 7.61
N SER A 146 -2.04 -20.16 6.81
CA SER A 146 -2.02 -20.22 5.35
C SER A 146 -0.87 -19.43 4.73
N LEU A 147 -0.14 -18.64 5.53
CA LEU A 147 1.04 -17.91 5.09
C LEU A 147 2.25 -18.86 5.05
N VAL A 148 2.97 -18.86 3.95
CA VAL A 148 4.20 -19.65 3.77
C VAL A 148 5.31 -18.75 3.28
N TYR A 149 6.52 -18.96 3.80
CA TYR A 149 7.67 -18.15 3.41
C TYR A 149 8.99 -18.90 3.60
N VAL A 150 9.97 -18.47 2.83
CA VAL A 150 11.35 -18.94 2.94
C VAL A 150 12.29 -17.75 2.94
N PRO A 151 13.39 -17.77 3.70
CA PRO A 151 14.39 -16.71 3.61
C PRO A 151 15.04 -16.69 2.21
N ALA A 152 15.57 -15.52 1.81
CA ALA A 152 16.31 -15.33 0.56
C ALA A 152 17.64 -16.10 0.53
#